data_e9d9c7a984595d0696e63b5fab791ad2
#
_entry.id   e9d9c7a984595d0696e63b5fab791ad2
#
_cell.length_a   1.000
_cell.length_b   1.000
_cell.length_c   1.000
_cell.angle_alpha   90.00
_cell.angle_beta   90.00
_cell.angle_gamma   90.00
#
_symmetry.space_group_name_H-M   'P 1'
#
loop_
_entity.id
_entity.type
_entity.pdbx_description
1 polymer ?
#
loop_
_entity_poly.entity_id
_entity_poly.type
_entity_poly.pdbx_seq_one_letter_code
_entity_poly.pdbx_strand_id
1 'polypeptide(L)'
;MEKKIKVFLDSNILLSIAYTGKEKSRSYLIYEIQEMGIIKVCFSNLVCEETLFNIRRKKPDSEWLLKELIEKSKILGDIAAGMKRQEILNLPQNDRIIVTTAIYHKADIFVTSNEKDFRNIYHKKVLNTIILRPIDFLNMKI
;
A
#
# COMPACT_ATOMS: atom_id res chain seq x y z
N MET A 1 9.77 15.64 18.66
CA MET A 1 9.67 14.35 17.95
C MET A 1 9.11 14.56 16.57
N GLU A 2 9.89 14.17 15.58
CA GLU A 2 9.39 14.25 14.21
C GLU A 2 8.38 13.15 13.94
N LYS A 3 7.29 13.51 13.28
CA LYS A 3 6.26 12.58 12.89
C LYS A 3 6.71 11.83 11.64
N LYS A 4 6.64 10.51 11.68
CA LYS A 4 6.97 9.70 10.51
C LYS A 4 5.93 9.87 9.42
N ILE A 5 6.38 9.81 8.17
CA ILE A 5 5.50 9.79 7.01
C ILE A 5 4.79 8.44 6.95
N LYS A 6 3.46 8.47 6.93
CA LYS A 6 2.66 7.24 6.89
C LYS A 6 2.45 6.84 5.44
N VAL A 7 2.96 5.67 5.06
CA VAL A 7 2.91 5.14 3.69
C VAL A 7 2.03 3.90 3.67
N PHE A 8 0.89 4.00 3.00
CA PHE A 8 -0.07 2.90 2.88
C PHE A 8 0.22 2.14 1.58
N LEU A 9 0.36 0.82 1.68
CA LEU A 9 0.62 -0.03 0.52
C LEU A 9 -0.64 -0.76 0.07
N ASP A 10 -0.93 -0.71 -1.23
CA ASP A 10 -1.98 -1.52 -1.82
C ASP A 10 -1.51 -2.98 -1.90
N SER A 11 -2.46 -3.90 -2.06
CA SER A 11 -2.17 -5.34 -2.06
C SER A 11 -1.19 -5.75 -3.15
N ASN A 12 -1.25 -5.12 -4.34
CA ASN A 12 -0.33 -5.45 -5.42
C ASN A 12 1.14 -5.18 -5.07
N ILE A 13 1.40 -4.19 -4.20
CA ILE A 13 2.76 -3.89 -3.77
C ILE A 13 3.28 -5.00 -2.84
N LEU A 14 2.50 -5.37 -1.84
CA LEU A 14 2.87 -6.46 -0.94
C LEU A 14 3.04 -7.77 -1.68
N LEU A 15 2.11 -8.06 -2.59
CA LEU A 15 2.18 -9.29 -3.39
C LEU A 15 3.47 -9.32 -4.22
N SER A 16 3.80 -8.20 -4.86
CA SER A 16 5.00 -8.09 -5.67
C SER A 16 6.26 -8.36 -4.85
N ILE A 17 6.37 -7.77 -3.66
CA ILE A 17 7.52 -7.99 -2.79
C ILE A 17 7.61 -9.46 -2.37
N ALA A 18 6.53 -10.02 -1.88
CA ALA A 18 6.50 -11.39 -1.38
C ALA A 18 6.78 -12.39 -2.51
N TYR A 19 6.21 -12.17 -3.68
CA TYR A 19 6.39 -13.04 -4.84
C TYR A 19 7.82 -12.98 -5.38
N THR A 20 8.37 -11.77 -5.50
CA THR A 20 9.68 -11.54 -6.12
C THR A 20 10.84 -11.81 -5.16
N GLY A 21 10.64 -11.56 -3.87
CA GLY A 21 11.66 -11.73 -2.85
C GLY A 21 12.42 -10.44 -2.55
N LYS A 22 13.02 -10.38 -1.37
CA LYS A 22 13.69 -9.17 -0.85
C LYS A 22 14.79 -8.65 -1.78
N GLU A 23 15.60 -9.56 -2.31
CA GLU A 23 16.79 -9.19 -3.07
C GLU A 23 16.46 -8.65 -4.45
N LYS A 24 15.38 -9.15 -5.06
CA LYS A 24 15.04 -8.80 -6.44
C LYS A 24 13.91 -7.77 -6.53
N SER A 25 13.17 -7.55 -5.47
CA SER A 25 12.05 -6.62 -5.48
C SER A 25 12.53 -5.20 -5.24
N ARG A 26 12.34 -4.34 -6.23
CA ARG A 26 12.63 -2.91 -6.06
C ARG A 26 11.75 -2.29 -4.99
N SER A 27 10.50 -2.71 -4.89
CA SER A 27 9.57 -2.18 -3.90
C SER A 27 9.97 -2.53 -2.47
N TYR A 28 10.81 -3.53 -2.27
CA TYR A 28 11.31 -3.84 -0.92
C TYR A 28 12.11 -2.67 -0.33
N LEU A 29 12.64 -1.78 -1.16
CA LEU A 29 13.31 -0.56 -0.70
C LEU A 29 12.42 0.27 0.23
N ILE A 30 11.10 0.17 0.07
CA ILE A 30 10.15 0.87 0.95
C ILE A 30 10.38 0.44 2.41
N TYR A 31 10.56 -0.87 2.63
CA TYR A 31 10.82 -1.39 3.99
C TYR A 31 12.22 -1.02 4.47
N GLU A 32 13.19 -0.91 3.59
CA GLU A 32 14.52 -0.44 3.96
C GLU A 32 14.49 1.02 4.39
N ILE A 33 13.67 1.85 3.72
CA ILE A 33 13.47 3.24 4.13
C ILE A 33 12.79 3.30 5.51
N GLN A 34 11.85 2.37 5.77
CA GLN A 34 11.23 2.28 7.10
C GLN A 34 12.26 2.00 8.19
N GLU A 35 13.25 1.15 7.91
CA GLU A 35 14.33 0.86 8.87
C GLU A 35 15.14 2.10 9.20
N MET A 36 15.19 3.07 8.29
CA MET A 36 15.87 4.35 8.56
C MET A 36 15.07 5.26 9.50
N GLY A 37 13.84 4.91 9.82
CA GLY A 37 13.02 5.66 10.76
C GLY A 37 12.27 6.84 10.17
N ILE A 38 12.29 7.01 8.84
CA ILE A 38 11.67 8.17 8.16
C ILE A 38 10.19 7.95 7.93
N ILE A 39 9.81 6.72 7.59
CA ILE A 39 8.43 6.37 7.24
C ILE A 39 7.90 5.27 8.15
N LYS A 40 6.57 5.13 8.17
CA LYS A 40 5.88 3.99 8.78
C LYS A 40 4.98 3.36 7.72
N VAL A 41 5.27 2.11 7.38
CA VAL A 41 4.47 1.34 6.43
C VAL A 41 3.20 0.85 7.12
N CYS A 42 2.08 1.00 6.44
CA CYS A 42 0.79 0.52 6.93
C CYS A 42 -0.04 -0.04 5.77
N PHE A 43 -1.05 -0.81 6.11
CA PHE A 43 -2.09 -1.27 5.18
C PHE A 43 -3.25 -1.82 6.00
N SER A 44 -4.30 -2.23 5.32
CA SER A 44 -5.53 -2.63 6.00
C SER A 44 -5.66 -4.15 6.10
N ASN A 45 -6.66 -4.60 6.86
CA ASN A 45 -7.01 -6.02 6.93
C ASN A 45 -7.37 -6.56 5.55
N LEU A 46 -8.13 -5.80 4.76
CA LEU A 46 -8.52 -6.23 3.42
C LEU A 46 -7.29 -6.43 2.53
N VAL A 47 -6.30 -5.53 2.62
CA VAL A 47 -5.03 -5.70 1.89
C VAL A 47 -4.34 -6.99 2.32
N CYS A 48 -4.27 -7.27 3.63
CA CYS A 48 -3.68 -8.52 4.12
C CYS A 48 -4.40 -9.74 3.55
N GLU A 49 -5.72 -9.74 3.60
CA GLU A 49 -6.52 -10.86 3.10
C GLU A 49 -6.33 -11.11 1.61
N GLU A 50 -6.38 -10.05 0.81
CA GLU A 50 -6.18 -10.17 -0.63
C GLU A 50 -4.79 -10.69 -0.97
N THR A 51 -3.78 -10.16 -0.29
CA THR A 51 -2.40 -10.55 -0.56
C THR A 51 -2.17 -12.01 -0.16
N LEU A 52 -2.66 -12.39 1.01
CA LEU A 52 -2.51 -13.76 1.51
C LEU A 52 -3.21 -14.76 0.59
N PHE A 53 -4.43 -14.45 0.17
CA PHE A 53 -5.16 -15.28 -0.77
C PHE A 53 -4.37 -15.50 -2.07
N ASN A 54 -3.81 -14.42 -2.63
CA ASN A 54 -3.08 -14.50 -3.87
C ASN A 54 -1.74 -15.23 -3.73
N ILE A 55 -1.01 -14.99 -2.63
CA ILE A 55 0.28 -15.67 -2.43
C ILE A 55 0.10 -17.16 -2.24
N ARG A 56 -0.94 -17.57 -1.53
CA ARG A 56 -1.24 -19.00 -1.32
C ARG A 56 -1.59 -19.71 -2.61
N ARG A 57 -2.20 -19.00 -3.56
CA ARG A 57 -2.52 -19.56 -4.87
C ARG A 57 -1.34 -19.57 -5.81
N LYS A 58 -0.54 -18.50 -5.82
CA LYS A 58 0.49 -18.28 -6.84
C LYS A 58 1.86 -18.75 -6.42
N LYS A 59 2.22 -18.62 -5.16
CA LYS A 59 3.54 -18.96 -4.67
C LYS A 59 3.51 -19.23 -3.16
N PRO A 60 2.89 -20.35 -2.75
CA PRO A 60 2.71 -20.61 -1.30
C PRO A 60 4.02 -20.65 -0.52
N ASP A 61 5.13 -20.99 -1.17
CA ASP A 61 6.44 -21.01 -0.51
C ASP A 61 6.92 -19.63 -0.07
N SER A 62 6.28 -18.57 -0.56
CA SER A 62 6.62 -17.19 -0.19
C SER A 62 5.75 -16.62 0.93
N GLU A 63 4.85 -17.42 1.48
CA GLU A 63 3.97 -16.93 2.57
C GLU A 63 4.77 -16.47 3.77
N TRP A 64 5.90 -17.10 4.07
CA TRP A 64 6.75 -16.70 5.20
C TRP A 64 7.23 -15.25 5.07
N LEU A 65 7.58 -14.83 3.86
CA LEU A 65 8.02 -13.46 3.62
C LEU A 65 6.86 -12.48 3.80
N LEU A 66 5.68 -12.83 3.30
CA LEU A 66 4.51 -11.99 3.51
C LEU A 66 4.24 -11.79 5.01
N LYS A 67 4.31 -12.86 5.80
CA LYS A 67 4.11 -12.76 7.24
C LYS A 67 5.15 -11.86 7.90
N GLU A 68 6.40 -11.93 7.46
CA GLU A 68 7.45 -11.04 7.95
C GLU A 68 7.14 -9.57 7.63
N LEU A 69 6.68 -9.29 6.41
CA LEU A 69 6.31 -7.93 6.03
C LEU A 69 5.13 -7.41 6.87
N ILE A 70 4.15 -8.27 7.12
CA ILE A 70 3.00 -7.92 7.96
C ILE A 70 3.46 -7.55 9.36
N GLU A 71 4.36 -8.33 9.95
CA GLU A 71 4.89 -8.05 11.29
C GLU A 71 5.63 -6.72 11.38
N LYS A 72 6.25 -6.29 10.29
CA LYS A 72 6.99 -5.03 10.23
C LYS A 72 6.09 -3.83 9.97
N SER A 73 4.81 -4.03 9.75
CA SER A 73 3.89 -2.99 9.30
C SER A 73 2.79 -2.75 10.33
N LYS A 74 2.12 -1.61 10.20
CA LYS A 74 0.95 -1.32 11.03
C LYS A 74 -0.31 -1.71 10.27
N ILE A 75 -1.16 -2.52 10.88
CA ILE A 75 -2.41 -2.97 10.27
C ILE A 75 -3.54 -2.06 10.74
N LEU A 76 -4.28 -1.51 9.78
CA LEU A 76 -5.38 -0.57 10.04
C LEU A 76 -6.72 -1.26 9.82
N GLY A 77 -7.71 -0.89 10.64
CA GLY A 77 -9.06 -1.41 10.46
C GLY A 77 -9.72 -0.88 9.21
N ASP A 78 -10.40 -1.76 8.48
CA ASP A 78 -11.09 -1.40 7.25
C ASP A 78 -12.24 -0.42 7.49
N ILE A 79 -12.43 0.49 6.54
CA ILE A 79 -13.63 1.34 6.48
C ILE A 79 -14.55 0.69 5.45
N ALA A 80 -15.60 0.02 5.94
CA ALA A 80 -16.45 -0.86 5.14
C ALA A 80 -17.16 -0.15 3.99
N ALA A 81 -17.55 1.12 4.18
CA ALA A 81 -18.23 1.89 3.14
C ALA A 81 -17.21 2.74 2.43
N GLY A 82 -17.02 2.53 1.13
CA GLY A 82 -16.12 3.37 0.34
C GLY A 82 -16.57 4.83 0.34
N MET A 83 -15.59 5.72 0.38
CA MET A 83 -15.84 7.16 0.33
C MET A 83 -16.46 7.55 -1.02
N LYS A 84 -17.43 8.48 -0.99
CA LYS A 84 -18.12 8.94 -2.20
C LYS A 84 -17.53 10.22 -2.76
N ARG A 85 -16.20 10.30 -2.80
CA ARG A 85 -15.53 11.42 -3.43
C ARG A 85 -15.36 11.13 -4.92
N GLN A 86 -15.52 12.19 -5.74
CA GLN A 86 -15.49 12.06 -7.19
C GLN A 86 -14.18 11.44 -7.69
N GLU A 87 -13.06 11.75 -7.05
CA GLU A 87 -11.75 11.25 -7.49
C GLU A 87 -11.65 9.73 -7.44
N ILE A 88 -12.38 9.08 -6.51
CA ILE A 88 -12.26 7.64 -6.30
C ILE A 88 -13.57 6.89 -6.54
N LEU A 89 -14.65 7.61 -6.91
CA LEU A 89 -15.99 7.03 -7.03
C LEU A 89 -16.06 5.91 -8.07
N ASN A 90 -15.26 6.01 -9.12
CA ASN A 90 -15.28 5.03 -10.22
C ASN A 90 -14.32 3.85 -10.01
N LEU A 91 -13.62 3.80 -8.89
CA LEU A 91 -12.78 2.64 -8.59
C LEU A 91 -13.63 1.40 -8.31
N PRO A 92 -13.12 0.19 -8.64
CA PRO A 92 -13.77 -1.03 -8.20
C PRO A 92 -13.99 -1.00 -6.68
N GLN A 93 -15.02 -1.71 -6.22
CA GLN A 93 -15.45 -1.61 -4.82
C GLN A 93 -14.32 -1.87 -3.82
N ASN A 94 -13.56 -2.94 -3.99
CA ASN A 94 -12.48 -3.25 -3.06
C ASN A 94 -11.39 -2.18 -3.06
N ASP A 95 -11.02 -1.68 -4.25
CA ASP A 95 -10.02 -0.61 -4.35
C ASP A 95 -10.51 0.67 -3.68
N ARG A 96 -11.80 0.98 -3.83
CA ARG A 96 -12.37 2.15 -3.18
C ARG A 96 -12.36 2.03 -1.66
N ILE A 97 -12.67 0.84 -1.13
CA ILE A 97 -12.62 0.58 0.31
C ILE A 97 -11.17 0.72 0.81
N ILE A 98 -10.22 0.15 0.09
CA ILE A 98 -8.82 0.18 0.49
C ILE A 98 -8.31 1.62 0.53
N VAL A 99 -8.54 2.41 -0.54
CA VAL A 99 -8.06 3.79 -0.56
C VAL A 99 -8.79 4.67 0.46
N THR A 100 -10.08 4.40 0.68
CA THR A 100 -10.85 5.09 1.72
C THR A 100 -10.26 4.84 3.10
N THR A 101 -9.87 3.59 3.37
CA THR A 101 -9.22 3.23 4.63
C THR A 101 -7.92 4.01 4.82
N ALA A 102 -7.10 4.11 3.77
CA ALA A 102 -5.87 4.90 3.81
C ALA A 102 -6.15 6.37 4.14
N ILE A 103 -7.12 6.96 3.47
CA ILE A 103 -7.47 8.37 3.66
C ILE A 103 -8.04 8.60 5.07
N TYR A 104 -8.93 7.74 5.52
CA TYR A 104 -9.55 7.84 6.84
C TYR A 104 -8.49 7.82 7.95
N HIS A 105 -7.50 6.96 7.82
CA HIS A 105 -6.41 6.85 8.79
C HIS A 105 -5.28 7.86 8.55
N LYS A 106 -5.52 8.83 7.66
CA LYS A 106 -4.61 9.94 7.39
C LYS A 106 -3.24 9.52 6.90
N ALA A 107 -3.22 8.53 6.00
CA ALA A 107 -1.99 8.17 5.31
C ALA A 107 -1.51 9.37 4.49
N ASP A 108 -0.22 9.62 4.51
CA ASP A 108 0.36 10.70 3.71
C ASP A 108 0.49 10.29 2.25
N ILE A 109 0.79 9.01 2.02
CA ILE A 109 1.03 8.47 0.69
C ILE A 109 0.32 7.12 0.57
N PHE A 110 -0.36 6.92 -0.56
CA PHE A 110 -0.94 5.63 -0.96
C PHE A 110 -0.18 5.13 -2.18
N VAL A 111 0.48 3.98 -2.05
CA VAL A 111 1.31 3.43 -3.13
C VAL A 111 0.58 2.27 -3.79
N THR A 112 0.39 2.35 -5.09
CA THR A 112 -0.25 1.29 -5.88
C THR A 112 0.39 1.20 -7.26
N SER A 113 0.48 -0.02 -7.79
CA SER A 113 0.92 -0.26 -9.16
C SER A 113 -0.24 -0.60 -10.10
N ASN A 114 -1.47 -0.46 -9.65
CA ASN A 114 -2.67 -0.75 -10.44
C ASN A 114 -2.96 0.42 -11.39
N GLU A 115 -2.25 0.48 -12.51
CA GLU A 115 -2.40 1.56 -13.48
C GLU A 115 -3.77 1.55 -14.16
N LYS A 116 -4.35 0.39 -14.34
CA LYS A 116 -5.66 0.28 -14.97
C LYS A 116 -6.71 1.12 -14.26
N ASP A 117 -6.76 1.01 -12.94
CA ASP A 117 -7.82 1.66 -12.16
C ASP A 117 -7.39 3.02 -11.59
N PHE A 118 -6.09 3.23 -11.34
CA PHE A 118 -5.60 4.45 -10.69
C PHE A 118 -4.94 5.45 -11.63
N ARG A 119 -4.86 5.16 -12.94
CA ARG A 119 -4.17 6.00 -13.92
C ARG A 119 -4.52 7.48 -13.81
N ASN A 120 -5.80 7.78 -13.65
CA ASN A 120 -6.28 9.17 -13.68
C ASN A 120 -6.09 9.91 -12.36
N ILE A 121 -5.67 9.23 -11.30
CA ILE A 121 -5.50 9.87 -9.99
C ILE A 121 -4.07 9.77 -9.45
N TYR A 122 -3.14 9.22 -10.20
CA TYR A 122 -1.73 9.28 -9.82
C TYR A 122 -1.30 10.73 -9.70
N HIS A 123 -0.50 11.02 -8.68
CA HIS A 123 0.03 12.34 -8.32
C HIS A 123 -1.04 13.30 -7.79
N LYS A 124 -2.29 12.86 -7.69
CA LYS A 124 -3.34 13.66 -7.10
C LYS A 124 -3.41 13.43 -5.60
N LYS A 125 -3.76 14.50 -4.91
CA LYS A 125 -3.94 14.46 -3.47
C LYS A 125 -5.43 14.39 -3.19
N VAL A 126 -5.86 13.28 -2.58
CA VAL A 126 -7.25 13.11 -2.17
C VAL A 126 -7.29 13.36 -0.67
N LEU A 127 -7.88 14.50 -0.28
CA LEU A 127 -7.75 15.04 1.07
C LEU A 127 -6.26 15.20 1.42
N ASN A 128 -5.73 14.42 2.36
CA ASN A 128 -4.33 14.53 2.77
C ASN A 128 -3.45 13.43 2.20
N THR A 129 -3.98 12.57 1.34
CA THR A 129 -3.28 11.39 0.84
C THR A 129 -2.94 11.56 -0.64
N ILE A 130 -1.65 11.50 -0.97
CA ILE A 130 -1.22 11.54 -2.37
C ILE A 130 -1.09 10.11 -2.90
N ILE A 131 -1.58 9.89 -4.12
CA ILE A 131 -1.57 8.59 -4.77
C ILE A 131 -0.34 8.49 -5.67
N LEU A 132 0.52 7.50 -5.43
CA LEU A 132 1.78 7.36 -6.16
C LEU A 132 2.00 5.92 -6.62
N ARG A 133 2.72 5.78 -7.74
CA ARG A 133 3.31 4.50 -8.14
C ARG A 133 4.55 4.24 -7.27
N PRO A 134 4.99 2.97 -7.17
CA PRO A 134 6.22 2.68 -6.42
C PRO A 134 7.43 3.50 -6.88
N ILE A 135 7.61 3.63 -8.20
CA ILE A 135 8.75 4.38 -8.74
C ILE A 135 8.69 5.86 -8.34
N ASP A 136 7.50 6.44 -8.34
CA ASP A 136 7.34 7.84 -7.96
C ASP A 136 7.67 8.05 -6.48
N PHE A 137 7.22 7.11 -5.63
CA PHE A 137 7.55 7.17 -4.22
C PHE A 137 9.06 7.03 -4.00
N LEU A 138 9.70 6.06 -4.65
CA LEU A 138 11.13 5.82 -4.46
C LEU A 138 12.00 6.97 -4.98
N ASN A 139 11.49 7.78 -5.90
CA ASN A 139 12.21 8.94 -6.42
C ASN A 139 11.93 10.22 -5.64
N MET A 140 11.08 10.18 -4.63
CA MET A 140 10.81 11.37 -3.81
C MET A 140 12.03 11.72 -2.98
N LYS A 141 12.22 13.02 -2.79
CA LYS A 141 13.20 13.54 -1.84
C LYS A 141 12.48 13.74 -0.50
N ILE A 142 12.84 12.91 0.43
CA ILE A 142 12.23 12.95 1.76
C ILE A 142 13.19 13.60 2.75
#